data_9d1b13e2c294aa55a35809401ef85b42
#
_entry.id   9d1b13e2c294aa55a35809401ef85b42
#
_cell.length_a   1.000
_cell.length_b   1.000
_cell.length_c   1.000
_cell.angle_alpha   90.00
_cell.angle_beta   90.00
_cell.angle_gamma   90.00
#
_symmetry.space_group_name_H-M   'P 1'
#
loop_
_entity.id
_entity.type
_entity.pdbx_description
1 polymer ?
#
loop_
_entity_poly.entity_id
_entity_poly.type
_entity_poly.pdbx_seq_one_letter_code
_entity_poly.pdbx_strand_id
1 'polypeptide(L)'
;MEFQNVVRKRKMVRSFEDRPVPHDVVERMLANAQKAPSAGFSQGWGFLVLEGKDETARYFDALWPPERRAEFGWPDFFNAPLLIVCLSNKMDYLRRYAESDKGWTDMSESHWPVPYWDIDTGMAALLVLLTAVDAGLGAVFFGVFDQAKLRATFGIPDEYTAVGVIAIGYAKPRDRPSPSLRRGHRPAADVVRRGRWS
;
A
#
# COMPACT_ATOMS: atom_id res chain seq x y z
N MET A 1 -10.26 -5.48 17.01
CA MET A 1 -10.97 -4.26 17.55
C MET A 1 -12.31 -4.08 16.85
N GLU A 2 -13.24 -3.30 17.44
CA GLU A 2 -14.40 -2.80 16.70
C GLU A 2 -13.98 -1.97 15.50
N PHE A 3 -14.62 -2.15 14.33
CA PHE A 3 -14.24 -1.52 13.06
C PHE A 3 -14.11 0.00 13.16
N GLN A 4 -15.07 0.67 13.83
CA GLN A 4 -15.00 2.12 14.02
C GLN A 4 -13.79 2.57 14.85
N ASN A 5 -13.31 1.72 15.76
CA ASN A 5 -12.10 1.99 16.52
C ASN A 5 -10.85 1.86 15.64
N VAL A 6 -10.82 0.87 14.74
CA VAL A 6 -9.72 0.71 13.78
C VAL A 6 -9.62 1.95 12.88
N VAL A 7 -10.74 2.39 12.30
CA VAL A 7 -10.78 3.57 11.42
C VAL A 7 -10.31 4.84 12.16
N ARG A 8 -10.79 5.05 13.39
CA ARG A 8 -10.39 6.22 14.21
C ARG A 8 -8.91 6.21 14.62
N LYS A 9 -8.36 5.03 14.93
CA LYS A 9 -6.97 4.87 15.37
C LYS A 9 -5.98 4.89 14.20
N ARG A 10 -6.43 4.63 12.97
CA ARG A 10 -5.56 4.61 11.80
C ARG A 10 -4.90 5.98 11.61
N LYS A 11 -3.61 5.99 11.69
CA LYS A 11 -2.74 7.13 11.35
C LYS A 11 -1.53 6.63 10.58
N MET A 12 -0.82 7.50 9.88
CA MET A 12 0.43 7.17 9.21
C MET A 12 1.59 7.30 10.21
N VAL A 13 2.10 6.15 10.67
CA VAL A 13 3.22 6.03 11.59
C VAL A 13 4.52 6.00 10.81
N ARG A 14 5.52 6.78 11.19
CA ARG A 14 6.83 6.89 10.52
C ARG A 14 8.02 6.65 11.44
N SER A 15 7.79 6.33 12.71
CA SER A 15 8.86 5.98 13.65
C SER A 15 8.57 4.62 14.24
N PHE A 16 9.43 3.65 13.92
CA PHE A 16 9.25 2.25 14.29
C PHE A 16 10.28 1.79 15.30
N GLU A 17 9.89 0.87 16.17
CA GLU A 17 10.79 0.10 17.01
C GLU A 17 11.53 -0.94 16.14
N ASP A 18 12.76 -1.28 16.51
CA ASP A 18 13.50 -2.41 15.93
C ASP A 18 13.00 -3.72 16.60
N ARG A 19 11.77 -4.09 16.26
CA ARG A 19 11.07 -5.26 16.81
C ARG A 19 10.31 -5.98 15.70
N PRO A 20 10.52 -7.29 15.51
CA PRO A 20 9.85 -8.05 14.45
C PRO A 20 8.33 -8.06 14.62
N VAL A 21 7.63 -8.09 13.51
CA VAL A 21 6.19 -8.36 13.47
C VAL A 21 5.97 -9.86 13.53
N PRO A 22 5.03 -10.38 14.34
CA PRO A 22 4.71 -11.79 14.36
C PRO A 22 4.24 -12.29 13.00
N HIS A 23 4.75 -13.43 12.55
CA HIS A 23 4.46 -13.98 11.22
C HIS A 23 2.96 -14.24 10.98
N ASP A 24 2.24 -14.72 11.98
CA ASP A 24 0.78 -14.92 11.91
C ASP A 24 0.00 -13.61 11.67
N VAL A 25 0.53 -12.49 12.15
CA VAL A 25 -0.04 -11.16 11.89
C VAL A 25 0.23 -10.74 10.44
N VAL A 26 1.42 -11.05 9.89
CA VAL A 26 1.76 -10.79 8.48
C VAL A 26 0.82 -11.58 7.58
N GLU A 27 0.66 -12.90 7.83
CA GLU A 27 -0.25 -13.76 7.06
C GLU A 27 -1.70 -13.27 7.13
N ARG A 28 -2.16 -12.82 8.29
CA ARG A 28 -3.50 -12.23 8.43
C ARG A 28 -3.67 -10.95 7.61
N MET A 29 -2.66 -10.08 7.54
CA MET A 29 -2.70 -8.89 6.70
C MET A 29 -2.82 -9.25 5.22
N LEU A 30 -2.05 -10.23 4.75
CA LEU A 30 -2.07 -10.70 3.36
C LEU A 30 -3.38 -11.39 3.02
N ALA A 31 -3.90 -12.22 3.91
CA ALA A 31 -5.21 -12.86 3.74
C ALA A 31 -6.36 -11.85 3.66
N ASN A 32 -6.32 -10.79 4.47
CA ASN A 32 -7.31 -9.72 4.41
C ASN A 32 -7.17 -8.88 3.13
N ALA A 33 -5.94 -8.58 2.69
CA ALA A 33 -5.69 -7.86 1.44
C ALA A 33 -6.35 -8.56 0.23
N GLN A 34 -6.26 -9.90 0.17
CA GLN A 34 -6.87 -10.73 -0.87
C GLN A 34 -8.41 -10.76 -0.84
N LYS A 35 -9.05 -10.19 0.19
CA LYS A 35 -10.52 -10.01 0.26
C LYS A 35 -10.98 -8.67 -0.33
N ALA A 36 -10.08 -7.85 -0.84
CA ALA A 36 -10.45 -6.63 -1.52
C ALA A 36 -11.36 -6.93 -2.73
N PRO A 37 -12.31 -6.03 -3.04
CA PRO A 37 -13.07 -6.15 -4.28
C PRO A 37 -12.16 -5.87 -5.48
N SER A 38 -12.46 -6.48 -6.63
CA SER A 38 -11.81 -6.16 -7.89
C SER A 38 -12.77 -6.19 -9.06
N ALA A 39 -12.57 -5.31 -10.03
CA ALA A 39 -13.40 -5.24 -11.22
C ALA A 39 -13.35 -6.59 -11.97
N GLY A 40 -14.53 -7.17 -12.26
CA GLY A 40 -14.65 -8.47 -12.90
C GLY A 40 -14.03 -9.63 -12.11
N PHE A 41 -13.73 -9.42 -10.83
CA PHE A 41 -12.99 -10.37 -9.98
C PHE A 41 -11.62 -10.71 -10.56
N SER A 42 -10.95 -9.71 -11.18
CA SER A 42 -9.66 -9.87 -11.85
C SER A 42 -8.51 -10.17 -10.88
N GLN A 43 -8.56 -9.62 -9.67
CA GLN A 43 -7.57 -9.85 -8.60
C GLN A 43 -6.12 -9.60 -9.04
N GLY A 44 -5.91 -8.62 -9.91
CA GLY A 44 -4.61 -8.31 -10.51
C GLY A 44 -3.68 -7.52 -9.57
N TRP A 45 -3.60 -7.94 -8.32
CA TRP A 45 -2.63 -7.44 -7.35
C TRP A 45 -1.56 -8.49 -7.04
N GLY A 46 -0.39 -8.01 -6.69
CA GLY A 46 0.70 -8.80 -6.14
C GLY A 46 1.27 -8.13 -4.91
N PHE A 47 1.84 -8.90 -4.00
CA PHE A 47 2.48 -8.39 -2.80
C PHE A 47 3.88 -8.97 -2.69
N LEU A 48 4.90 -8.10 -2.74
CA LEU A 48 6.25 -8.49 -2.36
C LEU A 48 6.43 -8.17 -0.88
N VAL A 49 6.64 -9.19 -0.08
CA VAL A 49 6.77 -9.10 1.37
C VAL A 49 8.25 -9.17 1.74
N LEU A 50 8.73 -8.18 2.48
CA LEU A 50 10.11 -8.08 2.94
C LEU A 50 10.06 -8.08 4.47
N GLU A 51 10.39 -9.22 5.07
CA GLU A 51 10.35 -9.43 6.51
C GLU A 51 11.76 -9.45 7.11
N GLY A 52 11.89 -8.75 8.23
CA GLY A 52 13.12 -8.69 8.98
C GLY A 52 14.11 -7.67 8.43
N LYS A 53 15.15 -7.45 9.22
CA LYS A 53 16.09 -6.35 9.03
C LYS A 53 16.87 -6.43 7.71
N ASP A 54 17.26 -7.63 7.31
CA ASP A 54 18.09 -7.81 6.11
C ASP A 54 17.30 -7.49 4.84
N GLU A 55 16.06 -7.98 4.73
CA GLU A 55 15.22 -7.73 3.57
C GLU A 55 14.74 -6.27 3.50
N THR A 56 14.37 -5.67 4.63
CA THR A 56 13.96 -4.26 4.66
C THR A 56 15.15 -3.33 4.40
N ALA A 57 16.35 -3.65 4.91
CA ALA A 57 17.56 -2.90 4.62
C ALA A 57 17.90 -2.96 3.12
N ARG A 58 17.78 -4.13 2.48
CA ARG A 58 18.00 -4.30 1.04
C ARG A 58 17.10 -3.37 0.22
N TYR A 59 15.82 -3.21 0.62
CA TYR A 59 14.91 -2.24 0.01
C TYR A 59 15.40 -0.80 0.19
N PHE A 60 15.69 -0.43 1.43
CA PHE A 60 16.10 0.94 1.73
C PHE A 60 17.45 1.28 1.08
N ASP A 61 18.42 0.34 1.05
CA ASP A 61 19.72 0.56 0.42
C ASP A 61 19.60 0.76 -1.09
N ALA A 62 18.69 0.03 -1.72
CA ALA A 62 18.45 0.18 -3.15
C ALA A 62 17.69 1.49 -3.48
N LEU A 63 16.62 1.82 -2.77
CA LEU A 63 15.64 2.84 -3.19
C LEU A 63 15.79 4.19 -2.47
N TRP A 64 16.56 4.23 -1.37
CA TRP A 64 16.76 5.42 -0.54
C TRP A 64 18.25 5.70 -0.35
N PRO A 65 18.87 6.50 -1.23
CA PRO A 65 20.27 6.84 -1.10
C PRO A 65 20.56 7.59 0.22
N PRO A 66 21.79 7.51 0.75
CA PRO A 66 22.14 8.06 2.07
C PRO A 66 21.75 9.52 2.27
N GLU A 67 21.90 10.35 1.25
CA GLU A 67 21.57 11.78 1.29
C GLU A 67 20.06 11.96 1.55
N ARG A 68 19.25 11.22 0.83
CA ARG A 68 17.79 11.27 0.99
C ARG A 68 17.32 10.74 2.35
N ARG A 69 18.04 9.74 2.91
CA ARG A 69 17.76 9.25 4.27
C ARG A 69 18.11 10.32 5.32
N ALA A 70 19.23 11.01 5.16
CA ALA A 70 19.69 12.06 6.08
C ALA A 70 18.71 13.24 6.14
N GLU A 71 18.10 13.58 5.01
CA GLU A 71 17.12 14.67 4.91
C GLU A 71 15.70 14.24 5.37
N PHE A 72 15.45 12.94 5.48
CA PHE A 72 14.13 12.45 5.87
C PHE A 72 13.90 12.64 7.36
N GLY A 73 12.93 13.47 7.69
CA GLY A 73 12.70 13.94 9.06
C GLY A 73 12.24 12.89 10.08
N TRP A 74 12.25 11.60 9.74
CA TRP A 74 11.91 10.46 10.60
C TRP A 74 12.98 9.37 10.48
N PRO A 75 14.10 9.47 11.19
CA PRO A 75 15.22 8.51 11.08
C PRO A 75 14.80 7.08 11.45
N ASP A 76 13.88 6.93 12.40
CA ASP A 76 13.36 5.61 12.81
C ASP A 76 12.40 4.96 11.79
N PHE A 77 12.11 5.62 10.68
CA PHE A 77 11.36 5.03 9.57
C PHE A 77 12.09 3.83 8.96
N PHE A 78 13.40 3.90 8.91
CA PHE A 78 14.27 2.87 8.35
C PHE A 78 14.46 1.65 9.28
N ASN A 79 13.90 1.70 10.48
CA ASN A 79 13.82 0.56 11.41
C ASN A 79 12.57 -0.30 11.17
N ALA A 80 11.71 0.03 10.20
CA ALA A 80 10.52 -0.76 9.91
C ALA A 80 10.88 -2.23 9.67
N PRO A 81 10.38 -3.17 10.49
CA PRO A 81 10.74 -4.59 10.40
C PRO A 81 10.02 -5.34 9.28
N LEU A 82 9.02 -4.70 8.66
CA LEU A 82 8.21 -5.27 7.58
C LEU A 82 7.90 -4.21 6.54
N LEU A 83 8.16 -4.54 5.28
CA LEU A 83 7.68 -3.78 4.12
C LEU A 83 6.82 -4.68 3.25
N ILE A 84 5.67 -4.17 2.78
CA ILE A 84 4.84 -4.84 1.78
C ILE A 84 4.76 -3.92 0.57
N VAL A 85 5.36 -4.32 -0.55
CA VAL A 85 5.24 -3.63 -1.83
C VAL A 85 3.94 -4.08 -2.48
N CYS A 86 3.03 -3.14 -2.70
CA CYS A 86 1.74 -3.39 -3.36
C CYS A 86 1.90 -3.19 -4.87
N LEU A 87 1.74 -4.25 -5.62
CA LEU A 87 1.94 -4.32 -7.06
C LEU A 87 0.60 -4.47 -7.76
N SER A 88 0.39 -3.74 -8.87
CA SER A 88 -0.76 -3.93 -9.76
C SER A 88 -0.33 -4.57 -11.06
N ASN A 89 -1.17 -5.44 -11.61
CA ASN A 89 -0.99 -6.06 -12.93
C ASN A 89 -2.16 -5.71 -13.83
N LYS A 90 -1.96 -4.78 -14.74
CA LYS A 90 -2.96 -4.37 -15.73
C LYS A 90 -3.39 -5.53 -16.63
N MET A 91 -2.44 -6.40 -17.00
CA MET A 91 -2.71 -7.48 -17.95
C MET A 91 -3.74 -8.50 -17.42
N ASP A 92 -3.82 -8.71 -16.11
CA ASP A 92 -4.82 -9.58 -15.52
C ASP A 92 -6.25 -9.05 -15.75
N TYR A 93 -6.43 -7.73 -15.74
CA TYR A 93 -7.71 -7.10 -16.07
C TYR A 93 -8.04 -7.18 -17.55
N LEU A 94 -7.07 -6.90 -18.42
CA LEU A 94 -7.29 -6.98 -19.87
C LEU A 94 -7.62 -8.42 -20.29
N ARG A 95 -6.90 -9.43 -19.78
CA ARG A 95 -7.19 -10.85 -20.04
C ARG A 95 -8.54 -11.27 -19.51
N ARG A 96 -8.88 -10.89 -18.24
CA ARG A 96 -10.17 -11.22 -17.64
C ARG A 96 -11.34 -10.65 -18.43
N TYR A 97 -11.21 -9.43 -18.94
CA TYR A 97 -12.26 -8.79 -19.70
C TYR A 97 -12.30 -9.21 -21.18
N ALA A 98 -11.29 -9.92 -21.67
CA ALA A 98 -11.32 -10.59 -22.96
C ALA A 98 -12.07 -11.94 -22.93
N GLU A 99 -12.40 -12.47 -21.74
CA GLU A 99 -13.16 -13.70 -21.61
C GLU A 99 -14.60 -13.54 -22.13
N SER A 100 -15.24 -14.67 -22.46
CA SER A 100 -16.51 -14.71 -23.19
C SER A 100 -17.68 -13.99 -22.50
N ASP A 101 -17.69 -13.92 -21.15
CA ASP A 101 -18.71 -13.21 -20.39
C ASP A 101 -18.54 -11.70 -20.36
N LYS A 102 -17.37 -11.18 -20.79
CA LYS A 102 -17.06 -9.74 -20.88
C LYS A 102 -16.92 -9.25 -22.31
N GLY A 103 -16.29 -10.03 -23.17
CA GLY A 103 -16.27 -9.84 -24.61
C GLY A 103 -15.33 -8.74 -25.15
N TRP A 104 -14.43 -8.17 -24.34
CA TRP A 104 -13.45 -7.17 -24.80
C TRP A 104 -12.20 -7.85 -25.38
N THR A 105 -12.41 -8.59 -26.48
CA THR A 105 -11.40 -9.49 -27.06
C THR A 105 -10.17 -8.80 -27.61
N ASP A 106 -10.24 -7.49 -27.88
CA ASP A 106 -9.12 -6.66 -28.30
C ASP A 106 -8.14 -6.34 -27.19
N MET A 107 -8.49 -6.67 -25.94
CA MET A 107 -7.71 -6.37 -24.72
C MET A 107 -7.26 -4.90 -24.65
N SER A 108 -8.06 -3.98 -25.19
CA SER A 108 -7.71 -2.57 -25.25
C SER A 108 -7.89 -1.89 -23.90
N GLU A 109 -6.85 -1.15 -23.49
CA GLU A 109 -6.91 -0.28 -22.29
C GLU A 109 -7.92 0.87 -22.45
N SER A 110 -8.27 1.23 -23.69
CA SER A 110 -9.21 2.32 -23.99
C SER A 110 -10.64 2.09 -23.48
N HIS A 111 -11.00 0.84 -23.19
CA HIS A 111 -12.30 0.51 -22.57
C HIS A 111 -12.38 0.94 -21.09
N TRP A 112 -11.25 1.22 -20.48
CA TRP A 112 -11.20 1.54 -19.05
C TRP A 112 -11.17 3.04 -18.84
N PRO A 113 -12.21 3.63 -18.18
CA PRO A 113 -12.24 5.07 -17.94
C PRO A 113 -11.22 5.52 -16.90
N VAL A 114 -10.79 4.60 -16.05
CA VAL A 114 -9.76 4.79 -15.00
C VAL A 114 -9.00 3.48 -14.77
N PRO A 115 -7.78 3.51 -14.23
CA PRO A 115 -6.95 2.32 -14.02
C PRO A 115 -7.46 1.50 -12.81
N TYR A 116 -8.46 0.64 -13.02
CA TYR A 116 -9.03 -0.18 -11.94
C TYR A 116 -8.01 -1.11 -11.28
N TRP A 117 -6.99 -1.58 -12.01
CA TRP A 117 -5.88 -2.35 -11.44
C TRP A 117 -5.15 -1.62 -10.31
N ASP A 118 -4.95 -0.31 -10.42
CA ASP A 118 -4.33 0.50 -9.36
C ASP A 118 -5.33 0.81 -8.23
N ILE A 119 -6.59 1.08 -8.57
CA ILE A 119 -7.66 1.36 -7.60
C ILE A 119 -7.87 0.14 -6.69
N ASP A 120 -8.04 -1.04 -7.28
CA ASP A 120 -8.33 -2.27 -6.55
C ASP A 120 -7.12 -2.69 -5.69
N THR A 121 -5.89 -2.53 -6.22
CA THR A 121 -4.66 -2.71 -5.43
C THR A 121 -4.59 -1.73 -4.26
N GLY A 122 -5.03 -0.48 -4.45
CA GLY A 122 -5.16 0.51 -3.38
C GLY A 122 -6.16 0.11 -2.29
N MET A 123 -7.31 -0.52 -2.68
CA MET A 123 -8.27 -1.08 -1.73
C MET A 123 -7.67 -2.24 -0.93
N ALA A 124 -6.91 -3.12 -1.58
CA ALA A 124 -6.19 -4.20 -0.92
C ALA A 124 -5.13 -3.66 0.06
N ALA A 125 -4.36 -2.64 -0.34
CA ALA A 125 -3.40 -1.96 0.52
C ALA A 125 -4.07 -1.32 1.75
N LEU A 126 -5.28 -0.75 1.59
CA LEU A 126 -6.04 -0.21 2.72
C LEU A 126 -6.40 -1.31 3.73
N LEU A 127 -6.77 -2.51 3.27
CA LEU A 127 -7.05 -3.65 4.17
C LEU A 127 -5.81 -4.07 4.96
N VAL A 128 -4.61 -4.02 4.37
CA VAL A 128 -3.34 -4.21 5.11
C VAL A 128 -3.19 -3.17 6.20
N LEU A 129 -3.37 -1.88 5.88
CA LEU A 129 -3.25 -0.78 6.84
C LEU A 129 -4.23 -0.93 8.02
N LEU A 130 -5.48 -1.29 7.75
CA LEU A 130 -6.49 -1.47 8.79
C LEU A 130 -6.20 -2.71 9.65
N THR A 131 -5.73 -3.80 9.05
CA THR A 131 -5.34 -5.01 9.78
C THR A 131 -4.13 -4.76 10.68
N ALA A 132 -3.14 -3.99 10.22
CA ALA A 132 -2.01 -3.58 11.05
C ALA A 132 -2.48 -2.82 12.30
N VAL A 133 -3.41 -1.86 12.14
CA VAL A 133 -4.00 -1.11 13.27
C VAL A 133 -4.78 -2.02 14.21
N ASP A 134 -5.57 -2.97 13.68
CA ASP A 134 -6.30 -3.97 14.47
C ASP A 134 -5.36 -4.84 15.30
N ALA A 135 -4.18 -5.15 14.75
CA ALA A 135 -3.11 -5.88 15.43
C ALA A 135 -2.29 -5.03 16.43
N GLY A 136 -2.61 -3.74 16.60
CA GLY A 136 -1.87 -2.84 17.48
C GLY A 136 -0.55 -2.33 16.89
N LEU A 137 -0.36 -2.46 15.57
CA LEU A 137 0.81 -1.98 14.85
C LEU A 137 0.59 -0.58 14.26
N GLY A 138 1.70 0.11 13.99
CA GLY A 138 1.74 1.30 13.18
C GLY A 138 2.05 0.94 11.72
N ALA A 139 1.52 1.73 10.79
CA ALA A 139 1.83 1.57 9.38
C ALA A 139 1.82 2.90 8.63
N VAL A 140 2.55 2.97 7.51
CA VAL A 140 2.50 4.08 6.55
C VAL A 140 2.57 3.56 5.12
N PHE A 141 1.70 4.07 4.26
CA PHE A 141 1.77 3.87 2.81
C PHE A 141 2.58 5.01 2.18
N PHE A 142 3.55 4.68 1.33
CA PHE A 142 4.39 5.65 0.63
C PHE A 142 4.69 5.22 -0.80
N GLY A 143 5.04 6.19 -1.67
CA GLY A 143 5.25 5.94 -3.10
C GLY A 143 6.61 5.35 -3.44
N VAL A 144 6.69 4.68 -4.59
CA VAL A 144 7.92 4.23 -5.24
C VAL A 144 8.25 5.19 -6.38
N PHE A 145 9.42 5.82 -6.31
CA PHE A 145 9.83 6.82 -7.32
C PHE A 145 10.70 6.23 -8.43
N ASP A 146 11.37 5.10 -8.16
CA ASP A 146 12.21 4.39 -9.13
C ASP A 146 11.71 2.96 -9.31
N GLN A 147 10.76 2.82 -10.22
CA GLN A 147 10.15 1.53 -10.57
C GLN A 147 11.16 0.56 -11.19
N ALA A 148 12.05 1.08 -12.05
CA ALA A 148 13.04 0.26 -12.74
C ALA A 148 14.03 -0.35 -11.75
N LYS A 149 14.53 0.47 -10.82
CA LYS A 149 15.46 0.01 -9.78
C LYS A 149 14.80 -0.98 -8.81
N LEU A 150 13.52 -0.75 -8.46
CA LEU A 150 12.76 -1.71 -7.65
C LEU A 150 12.67 -3.07 -8.36
N ARG A 151 12.26 -3.09 -9.64
CA ARG A 151 12.18 -4.33 -10.42
C ARG A 151 13.52 -5.05 -10.49
N ALA A 152 14.58 -4.33 -10.86
CA ALA A 152 15.93 -4.92 -10.96
C ALA A 152 16.43 -5.49 -9.64
N THR A 153 16.11 -4.84 -8.50
CA THR A 153 16.56 -5.28 -7.18
C THR A 153 15.86 -6.56 -6.71
N PHE A 154 14.57 -6.70 -7.02
CA PHE A 154 13.73 -7.76 -6.47
C PHE A 154 13.19 -8.76 -7.51
N GLY A 155 13.59 -8.64 -8.78
CA GLY A 155 13.15 -9.54 -9.83
C GLY A 155 11.65 -9.44 -10.15
N ILE A 156 11.06 -8.25 -9.98
CA ILE A 156 9.64 -8.03 -10.25
C ILE A 156 9.41 -8.02 -11.77
N PRO A 157 8.48 -8.85 -12.30
CA PRO A 157 8.17 -8.88 -13.74
C PRO A 157 7.67 -7.53 -14.25
N ASP A 158 7.90 -7.25 -15.55
CA ASP A 158 7.59 -5.96 -16.17
C ASP A 158 6.10 -5.64 -16.23
N GLU A 159 5.24 -6.66 -16.21
CA GLU A 159 3.78 -6.47 -16.15
C GLU A 159 3.27 -5.92 -14.82
N TYR A 160 4.09 -5.95 -13.77
CA TYR A 160 3.73 -5.38 -12.48
C TYR A 160 4.25 -3.95 -12.30
N THR A 161 3.41 -3.11 -11.71
CA THR A 161 3.75 -1.74 -11.33
C THR A 161 3.51 -1.56 -9.82
N ALA A 162 4.49 -1.02 -9.11
CA ALA A 162 4.31 -0.74 -7.70
C ALA A 162 3.43 0.49 -7.49
N VAL A 163 2.24 0.29 -6.93
CA VAL A 163 1.32 1.35 -6.53
C VAL A 163 1.85 2.09 -5.30
N GLY A 164 2.54 1.37 -4.44
CA GLY A 164 3.21 1.92 -3.26
C GLY A 164 3.74 0.83 -2.34
N VAL A 165 4.31 1.26 -1.23
CA VAL A 165 4.87 0.37 -0.20
C VAL A 165 4.25 0.70 1.14
N ILE A 166 3.97 -0.33 1.94
CA ILE A 166 3.53 -0.18 3.32
C ILE A 166 4.68 -0.57 4.24
N ALA A 167 5.20 0.40 5.01
CA ALA A 167 6.09 0.11 6.13
C ALA A 167 5.25 -0.14 7.38
N ILE A 168 5.56 -1.22 8.10
CA ILE A 168 4.77 -1.72 9.24
C ILE A 168 5.70 -2.10 10.38
N GLY A 169 5.27 -1.82 11.61
CA GLY A 169 6.00 -2.17 12.81
C GLY A 169 5.34 -1.62 14.07
N TYR A 170 5.96 -1.83 15.21
CA TYR A 170 5.53 -1.20 16.46
C TYR A 170 5.89 0.28 16.44
N ALA A 171 4.89 1.13 16.70
CA ALA A 171 5.11 2.58 16.70
C ALA A 171 5.92 3.01 17.92
N LYS A 172 6.98 3.81 17.72
CA LYS A 172 7.66 4.47 18.86
C LYS A 172 6.74 5.47 19.54
N PRO A 173 6.85 5.65 20.87
CA PRO A 173 6.00 6.59 21.62
C PRO A 173 6.07 8.04 21.14
N ARG A 174 7.18 8.44 20.53
CA ARG A 174 7.43 9.79 20.02
C ARG A 174 7.32 9.90 18.50
N ASP A 175 6.46 9.08 17.87
CA ASP A 175 6.17 9.23 16.43
C ASP A 175 5.57 10.63 16.18
N ARG A 176 6.34 11.45 15.45
CA ARG A 176 5.98 12.82 15.11
C ARG A 176 4.96 12.86 13.98
N PRO A 177 3.80 13.52 14.16
CA PRO A 177 2.83 13.65 13.08
C PRO A 177 3.41 14.45 11.89
N SER A 178 2.96 14.10 10.68
CA SER A 178 3.33 14.85 9.47
C SER A 178 2.87 16.30 9.58
N PRO A 179 3.72 17.28 9.20
CA PRO A 179 3.31 18.69 9.12
C PRO A 179 2.08 18.92 8.22
N SER A 180 1.86 18.07 7.22
CA SER A 180 0.70 18.14 6.33
C SER A 180 -0.64 18.02 7.06
N LEU A 181 -0.67 17.38 8.24
CA LEU A 181 -1.89 17.27 9.05
C LEU A 181 -2.38 18.61 9.62
N ARG A 182 -1.53 19.65 9.62
CA ARG A 182 -1.93 21.01 10.02
C ARG A 182 -3.03 21.60 9.11
N ARG A 183 -3.17 21.08 7.89
CA ARG A 183 -4.25 21.48 6.97
C ARG A 183 -5.64 21.08 7.46
N GLY A 184 -5.72 20.12 8.37
CA GLY A 184 -6.99 19.56 8.83
C GLY A 184 -7.73 18.76 7.74
N HIS A 185 -8.86 18.22 8.12
CA HIS A 185 -9.78 17.61 7.15
C HIS A 185 -10.59 18.70 6.43
N ARG A 186 -10.90 18.48 5.17
CA ARG A 186 -11.85 19.32 4.45
C ARG A 186 -13.22 19.22 5.11
N PRO A 187 -14.00 20.32 5.17
CA PRO A 187 -15.37 20.28 5.66
C PRO A 187 -16.21 19.24 4.89
N ALA A 188 -17.09 18.54 5.58
CA ALA A 188 -17.94 17.54 4.93
C ALA A 188 -18.75 18.14 3.78
N ALA A 189 -19.19 19.40 3.92
CA ALA A 189 -19.91 20.13 2.89
C ALA A 189 -19.12 20.32 1.58
N ASP A 190 -17.77 20.28 1.63
CA ASP A 190 -16.92 20.44 0.44
C ASP A 190 -16.69 19.14 -0.32
N VAL A 191 -16.90 17.99 0.32
CA VAL A 191 -16.55 16.67 -0.23
C VAL A 191 -17.75 15.75 -0.39
N VAL A 192 -18.89 16.06 0.25
CA VAL A 192 -20.13 15.27 0.17
C VAL A 192 -21.21 16.11 -0.49
N ARG A 193 -21.80 15.60 -1.56
CA ARG A 193 -22.98 16.16 -2.22
C ARG A 193 -24.11 15.14 -2.20
N ARG A 194 -25.34 15.60 -2.13
CA ARG A 194 -26.52 14.73 -2.12
C ARG A 194 -27.40 15.03 -3.34
N GLY A 195 -27.65 14.00 -4.14
CA GLY A 195 -28.48 14.08 -5.33
C GLY A 195 -27.75 14.68 -6.56
N ARG A 196 -27.07 15.81 -6.42
CA ARG A 196 -26.30 16.47 -7.50
C ARG A 196 -25.03 17.14 -6.98
N TRP A 197 -24.10 17.44 -7.88
CA TRP A 197 -22.79 18.02 -7.49
C TRP A 197 -22.85 19.54 -7.27
N SER A 198 -23.81 20.25 -7.79
CA SER A 198 -23.98 21.71 -7.66
C SER A 198 -24.42 22.14 -6.25
#